data_528a7c410b0f293e53551e8c2de5d8b8
#
_entry.id   528a7c410b0f293e53551e8c2de5d8b8
#
_cell.length_a   1.000
_cell.length_b   1.000
_cell.length_c   1.000
_cell.angle_alpha   90.00
_cell.angle_beta   90.00
_cell.angle_gamma   90.00
#
_symmetry.space_group_name_H-M   'P 1'
#
loop_
_entity.id
_entity.type
_entity.pdbx_description
1 polymer ?
#
loop_
_entity_poly.entity_id
_entity_poly.type
_entity_poly.pdbx_seq_one_letter_code
_entity_poly.pdbx_strand_id
1 'polypeptide(L)'
;MRIAITGATGTIGSKLTDFLLAQGHQVAVITRRTSYNQPKTSVIVWDPSQKYIETGQLEGFDVIIHLAGTNVGEYWSMDHKKSILESRVQSTGLLCESLSKLVSKPKLLISASAIGFYGNHPPQEVLDENSPCGEGFLADVCRQWEGATATALQAGIRVVRMRLGVVFSKTGGALARMWLPFQLGLGGVLGNGRQMMSWVSVDEIPYIIDHLIKNDQIMGAVNVVSPQPVNNAQFTKILGQLMHRPVLLPIPNFVVRLLFGEMGQSLLLEGAYVVPRRLQESGYQFRFADLKSALKKEIECHT
;
A
#
# COMPACT_ATOMS: atom_id res chain seq x y z
N MET A 1 14.47 -3.49 18.51
CA MET A 1 13.87 -2.14 18.40
C MET A 1 12.43 -2.17 18.89
N ARG A 2 11.91 -1.03 19.34
CA ARG A 2 10.48 -0.85 19.67
C ARG A 2 9.79 -0.23 18.45
N ILE A 3 8.81 -0.92 17.90
CA ILE A 3 8.13 -0.52 16.65
C ILE A 3 6.63 -0.45 16.90
N ALA A 4 5.97 0.65 16.55
CA ALA A 4 4.52 0.75 16.63
C ALA A 4 3.88 0.82 15.24
N ILE A 5 2.77 0.09 15.04
CA ILE A 5 2.14 -0.09 13.73
C ILE A 5 0.65 0.28 13.80
N THR A 6 0.20 1.19 12.93
CA THR A 6 -1.24 1.35 12.67
C THR A 6 -1.64 0.45 11.50
N GLY A 7 -2.90 0.01 11.46
CA GLY A 7 -3.39 -0.85 10.38
C GLY A 7 -2.85 -2.29 10.44
N ALA A 8 -2.39 -2.75 11.60
CA ALA A 8 -1.83 -4.09 11.83
C ALA A 8 -2.79 -5.24 11.49
N THR A 9 -4.11 -5.01 11.47
CA THR A 9 -5.13 -6.01 11.10
C THR A 9 -5.38 -6.12 9.60
N GLY A 10 -4.77 -5.24 8.80
CA GLY A 10 -4.90 -5.26 7.34
C GLY A 10 -3.96 -6.27 6.68
N THR A 11 -4.14 -6.47 5.37
CA THR A 11 -3.36 -7.44 4.56
C THR A 11 -1.85 -7.27 4.69
N ILE A 12 -1.35 -6.03 4.65
CA ILE A 12 0.07 -5.73 4.83
C ILE A 12 0.45 -5.80 6.31
N GLY A 13 -0.35 -5.16 7.16
CA GLY A 13 -0.02 -4.98 8.57
C GLY A 13 0.10 -6.29 9.35
N SER A 14 -0.77 -7.28 9.08
CA SER A 14 -0.69 -8.60 9.73
C SER A 14 0.62 -9.32 9.39
N LYS A 15 0.95 -9.41 8.09
CA LYS A 15 2.23 -10.03 7.65
C LYS A 15 3.46 -9.29 8.20
N LEU A 16 3.41 -7.97 8.23
CA LEU A 16 4.49 -7.15 8.78
C LEU A 16 4.65 -7.37 10.27
N THR A 17 3.56 -7.46 11.03
CA THR A 17 3.60 -7.71 12.47
C THR A 17 4.26 -9.04 12.77
N ASP A 18 3.85 -10.12 12.08
CA ASP A 18 4.45 -11.45 12.23
C ASP A 18 5.95 -11.44 11.87
N PHE A 19 6.31 -10.77 10.78
CA PHE A 19 7.69 -10.64 10.34
C PHE A 19 8.56 -9.93 11.38
N LEU A 20 8.11 -8.80 11.92
CA LEU A 20 8.87 -8.02 12.91
C LEU A 20 9.01 -8.77 14.24
N LEU A 21 7.97 -9.47 14.68
CA LEU A 21 8.04 -10.34 15.87
C LEU A 21 9.04 -11.48 15.68
N ALA A 22 9.07 -12.09 14.49
CA ALA A 22 10.03 -13.15 14.14
C ALA A 22 11.49 -12.63 14.11
N GLN A 23 11.69 -11.34 13.81
CA GLN A 23 13.01 -10.68 13.88
C GLN A 23 13.40 -10.24 15.30
N GLY A 24 12.57 -10.54 16.30
CA GLY A 24 12.84 -10.21 17.70
C GLY A 24 12.57 -8.75 18.09
N HIS A 25 11.79 -8.01 17.29
CA HIS A 25 11.39 -6.66 17.65
C HIS A 25 10.25 -6.67 18.68
N GLN A 26 10.18 -5.63 19.49
CA GLN A 26 9.03 -5.35 20.34
C GLN A 26 8.00 -4.57 19.52
N VAL A 27 6.81 -5.15 19.33
CA VAL A 27 5.78 -4.57 18.45
C VAL A 27 4.59 -4.10 19.28
N ALA A 28 4.18 -2.84 19.08
CA ALA A 28 2.93 -2.29 19.57
C ALA A 28 1.96 -2.05 18.39
N VAL A 29 0.69 -2.29 18.62
CA VAL A 29 -0.37 -2.06 17.63
C VAL A 29 -1.19 -0.85 18.04
N ILE A 30 -1.19 0.18 17.18
CA ILE A 30 -2.02 1.36 17.35
C ILE A 30 -3.37 1.09 16.68
N THR A 31 -4.44 0.95 17.48
CA THR A 31 -5.74 0.51 17.00
C THR A 31 -6.91 1.14 17.76
N ARG A 32 -8.08 1.20 17.13
CA ARG A 32 -9.36 1.58 17.79
C ARG A 32 -9.91 0.47 18.68
N ARG A 33 -9.43 -0.79 18.51
CA ARG A 33 -9.95 -1.96 19.19
C ARG A 33 -9.14 -2.25 20.45
N THR A 34 -9.70 -1.99 21.62
CA THR A 34 -9.10 -2.36 22.89
C THR A 34 -8.97 -3.87 23.09
N SER A 35 -9.82 -4.65 22.39
CA SER A 35 -9.81 -6.12 22.44
C SER A 35 -8.86 -6.78 21.43
N TYR A 36 -7.97 -6.01 20.79
CA TYR A 36 -6.95 -6.60 19.92
C TYR A 36 -6.01 -7.48 20.74
N ASN A 37 -5.92 -8.74 20.39
CA ASN A 37 -5.13 -9.72 21.12
C ASN A 37 -4.31 -10.59 20.16
N GLN A 38 -3.15 -10.07 19.76
CA GLN A 38 -2.13 -10.86 19.10
C GLN A 38 -1.01 -11.13 20.11
N PRO A 39 -0.60 -12.41 20.32
CA PRO A 39 0.47 -12.75 21.25
C PRO A 39 1.73 -11.90 20.99
N LYS A 40 2.42 -11.52 22.08
CA LYS A 40 3.66 -10.71 22.03
C LYS A 40 3.54 -9.30 21.47
N THR A 41 2.33 -8.76 21.36
CA THR A 41 2.12 -7.34 21.01
C THR A 41 1.51 -6.58 22.18
N SER A 42 1.83 -5.29 22.29
CA SER A 42 1.11 -4.34 23.15
C SER A 42 0.12 -3.53 22.30
N VAL A 43 -0.87 -2.93 22.96
CA VAL A 43 -1.91 -2.12 22.29
C VAL A 43 -1.80 -0.68 22.75
N ILE A 44 -1.86 0.24 21.79
CA ILE A 44 -1.99 1.68 21.99
C ILE A 44 -3.33 2.09 21.38
N VAL A 45 -4.19 2.67 22.21
CA VAL A 45 -5.52 3.07 21.77
C VAL A 45 -5.47 4.41 21.04
N TRP A 46 -6.10 4.46 19.87
CA TRP A 46 -6.33 5.69 19.14
C TRP A 46 -7.70 5.70 18.45
N ASP A 47 -8.26 6.87 18.24
CA ASP A 47 -9.44 7.09 17.43
C ASP A 47 -9.31 8.41 16.66
N PRO A 48 -8.90 8.35 15.37
CA PRO A 48 -8.76 9.55 14.54
C PRO A 48 -10.06 10.34 14.38
N SER A 49 -11.23 9.67 14.44
CA SER A 49 -12.54 10.35 14.31
C SER A 49 -12.84 11.24 15.52
N GLN A 50 -12.32 10.87 16.70
CA GLN A 50 -12.41 11.63 17.94
C GLN A 50 -11.16 12.47 18.21
N LYS A 51 -10.21 12.53 17.25
CA LYS A 51 -8.88 13.16 17.41
C LYS A 51 -8.15 12.68 18.67
N TYR A 52 -8.32 11.43 19.05
CA TYR A 52 -7.77 10.83 20.24
C TYR A 52 -6.64 9.85 19.92
N ILE A 53 -5.54 9.92 20.69
CA ILE A 53 -4.47 8.94 20.75
C ILE A 53 -3.80 8.99 22.13
N GLU A 54 -3.46 7.85 22.69
CA GLU A 54 -2.71 7.75 23.95
C GLU A 54 -1.24 8.13 23.72
N THR A 55 -0.99 9.44 23.55
CA THR A 55 0.30 10.00 23.15
C THR A 55 1.45 9.56 24.07
N GLY A 56 1.23 9.51 25.41
CA GLY A 56 2.26 9.08 26.35
C GLY A 56 2.76 7.65 26.14
N GLN A 57 1.93 6.78 25.56
CA GLN A 57 2.35 5.42 25.23
C GLN A 57 3.24 5.33 23.98
N LEU A 58 3.35 6.41 23.20
CA LEU A 58 4.24 6.48 22.03
C LEU A 58 5.68 6.84 22.40
N GLU A 59 5.97 7.20 23.65
CA GLU A 59 7.32 7.59 24.09
C GLU A 59 8.34 6.45 23.93
N GLY A 60 9.50 6.80 23.37
CA GLY A 60 10.64 5.90 23.24
C GLY A 60 10.46 4.76 22.23
N PHE A 61 9.53 4.85 21.30
CA PHE A 61 9.55 3.98 20.11
C PHE A 61 10.64 4.41 19.13
N ASP A 62 11.33 3.45 18.54
CA ASP A 62 12.37 3.71 17.54
C ASP A 62 11.75 4.05 16.17
N VAL A 63 10.69 3.30 15.80
CA VAL A 63 10.05 3.38 14.48
C VAL A 63 8.52 3.37 14.64
N ILE A 64 7.86 4.23 13.88
CA ILE A 64 6.40 4.20 13.71
C ILE A 64 6.09 3.85 12.25
N ILE A 65 5.19 2.89 12.05
CA ILE A 65 4.74 2.45 10.71
C ILE A 65 3.24 2.71 10.60
N HIS A 66 2.86 3.61 9.69
CA HIS A 66 1.48 4.05 9.52
C HIS A 66 0.89 3.46 8.22
N LEU A 67 0.04 2.41 8.38
CA LEU A 67 -0.61 1.71 7.28
C LEU A 67 -2.14 1.84 7.30
N ALA A 68 -2.70 2.56 8.27
CA ALA A 68 -4.16 2.70 8.41
C ALA A 68 -4.76 3.54 7.27
N GLY A 69 -5.90 3.12 6.75
CA GLY A 69 -6.67 3.82 5.73
C GLY A 69 -7.89 3.03 5.30
N THR A 70 -8.95 3.73 4.87
CA THR A 70 -10.16 3.12 4.32
C THR A 70 -9.87 2.42 2.98
N ASN A 71 -10.54 1.31 2.73
CA ASN A 71 -10.41 0.54 1.49
C ASN A 71 -10.84 1.37 0.27
N VAL A 72 -9.97 1.57 -0.70
CA VAL A 72 -10.27 2.33 -1.94
C VAL A 72 -11.02 1.51 -2.99
N GLY A 73 -11.02 0.20 -2.87
CA GLY A 73 -11.61 -0.69 -3.88
C GLY A 73 -13.11 -0.91 -3.73
N GLU A 74 -13.84 -0.10 -2.99
CA GLU A 74 -15.31 -0.10 -2.90
C GLU A 74 -15.91 0.94 -3.84
N TYR A 75 -17.22 0.89 -4.08
CA TYR A 75 -17.88 1.87 -4.96
C TYR A 75 -17.70 3.30 -4.43
N TRP A 76 -17.34 4.24 -5.30
CA TRP A 76 -17.03 5.62 -4.93
C TRP A 76 -18.31 6.51 -4.91
N SER A 77 -19.07 6.42 -3.82
CA SER A 77 -20.02 7.47 -3.49
C SER A 77 -19.28 8.72 -2.99
N MET A 78 -19.99 9.85 -2.90
CA MET A 78 -19.40 11.09 -2.32
C MET A 78 -18.92 10.85 -0.88
N ASP A 79 -19.68 10.14 -0.07
CA ASP A 79 -19.33 9.83 1.32
C ASP A 79 -18.12 8.88 1.39
N HIS A 80 -18.04 7.90 0.47
CA HIS A 80 -16.90 7.00 0.43
C HIS A 80 -15.62 7.72 0.00
N LYS A 81 -15.69 8.59 -1.01
CA LYS A 81 -14.55 9.44 -1.41
C LYS A 81 -14.08 10.33 -0.26
N LYS A 82 -15.00 10.92 0.47
CA LYS A 82 -14.70 11.70 1.68
C LYS A 82 -14.02 10.82 2.74
N SER A 83 -14.55 9.64 3.00
CA SER A 83 -13.95 8.68 3.94
C SER A 83 -12.54 8.23 3.51
N ILE A 84 -12.30 8.01 2.21
CA ILE A 84 -10.97 7.70 1.67
C ILE A 84 -9.98 8.83 2.00
N LEU A 85 -10.35 10.08 1.76
CA LEU A 85 -9.50 11.25 2.02
C LEU A 85 -9.26 11.44 3.53
N GLU A 86 -10.35 11.52 4.30
CA GLU A 86 -10.29 11.83 5.73
C GLU A 86 -9.56 10.76 6.53
N SER A 87 -9.80 9.48 6.24
CA SER A 87 -9.12 8.37 6.93
C SER A 87 -7.60 8.38 6.75
N ARG A 88 -7.10 9.05 5.72
CA ARG A 88 -5.67 9.20 5.44
C ARG A 88 -5.11 10.49 6.00
N VAL A 89 -5.69 11.60 5.61
CA VAL A 89 -5.18 12.94 5.97
C VAL A 89 -5.32 13.22 7.47
N GLN A 90 -6.51 12.97 8.04
CA GLN A 90 -6.77 13.24 9.46
C GLN A 90 -6.00 12.28 10.36
N SER A 91 -5.95 10.99 10.03
CA SER A 91 -5.23 10.01 10.84
C SER A 91 -3.71 10.25 10.83
N THR A 92 -3.15 10.57 9.66
CA THR A 92 -1.73 10.90 9.52
C THR A 92 -1.40 12.20 10.25
N GLY A 93 -2.24 13.22 10.12
CA GLY A 93 -2.07 14.50 10.82
C GLY A 93 -2.08 14.32 12.33
N LEU A 94 -3.09 13.62 12.88
CA LEU A 94 -3.18 13.33 14.32
C LEU A 94 -1.93 12.58 14.82
N LEU A 95 -1.50 11.55 14.08
CA LEU A 95 -0.29 10.79 14.47
C LEU A 95 0.94 11.69 14.47
N CYS A 96 1.18 12.44 13.40
CA CYS A 96 2.35 13.30 13.26
C CYS A 96 2.39 14.43 14.30
N GLU A 97 1.23 15.05 14.60
CA GLU A 97 1.10 16.03 15.66
C GLU A 97 1.43 15.43 17.05
N SER A 98 0.96 14.21 17.31
CA SER A 98 1.26 13.51 18.56
C SER A 98 2.74 13.17 18.66
N LEU A 99 3.36 12.66 17.60
CA LEU A 99 4.78 12.35 17.55
C LEU A 99 5.65 13.60 17.74
N SER A 100 5.23 14.74 17.20
CA SER A 100 5.98 16.01 17.32
C SER A 100 6.09 16.51 18.78
N LYS A 101 5.14 16.17 19.63
CA LYS A 101 5.05 16.60 21.03
C LYS A 101 5.81 15.69 22.00
N LEU A 102 6.29 14.53 21.57
CA LEU A 102 7.02 13.58 22.40
C LEU A 102 8.36 14.16 22.85
N VAL A 103 8.81 13.80 24.04
CA VAL A 103 10.15 14.09 24.53
C VAL A 103 11.14 13.15 23.85
N SER A 104 10.84 11.86 23.83
CA SER A 104 11.63 10.82 23.17
C SER A 104 10.98 10.41 21.84
N LYS A 105 11.22 11.22 20.81
CA LYS A 105 10.64 11.05 19.48
C LYS A 105 11.18 9.80 18.77
N PRO A 106 10.38 9.14 17.91
CA PRO A 106 10.89 8.07 17.04
C PRO A 106 11.91 8.64 16.04
N LYS A 107 12.89 7.80 15.68
CA LYS A 107 13.89 8.15 14.65
C LYS A 107 13.30 8.12 13.26
N LEU A 108 12.27 7.29 13.04
CA LEU A 108 11.68 7.04 11.73
C LEU A 108 10.15 6.92 11.80
N LEU A 109 9.48 7.62 10.90
CA LEU A 109 8.09 7.41 10.51
C LEU A 109 8.06 6.85 9.08
N ILE A 110 7.55 5.64 8.91
CA ILE A 110 7.19 5.07 7.61
C ILE A 110 5.69 5.25 7.44
N SER A 111 5.27 6.12 6.53
CA SER A 111 3.87 6.36 6.22
C SER A 111 3.50 5.74 4.88
N ALA A 112 2.39 5.01 4.82
CA ALA A 112 1.85 4.57 3.56
C ALA A 112 1.45 5.78 2.69
N SER A 113 1.58 5.61 1.39
CA SER A 113 1.05 6.38 0.29
C SER A 113 0.73 5.40 -0.84
N ALA A 114 0.44 5.85 -2.04
CA ALA A 114 0.16 4.98 -3.18
C ALA A 114 0.68 5.56 -4.49
N ILE A 115 0.94 4.69 -5.48
CA ILE A 115 1.28 5.11 -6.85
C ILE A 115 0.16 5.91 -7.53
N GLY A 116 -1.05 5.91 -6.97
CA GLY A 116 -2.11 6.84 -7.35
C GLY A 116 -1.69 8.31 -7.31
N PHE A 117 -0.60 8.65 -6.59
CA PHE A 117 0.07 9.96 -6.63
C PHE A 117 0.38 10.41 -8.05
N TYR A 118 0.75 9.50 -8.93
CA TYR A 118 1.13 9.82 -10.30
C TYR A 118 -0.06 10.02 -11.24
N GLY A 119 -1.27 9.52 -10.90
CA GLY A 119 -2.42 9.55 -11.80
C GLY A 119 -2.30 8.57 -12.97
N ASN A 120 -2.97 8.88 -14.08
CA ASN A 120 -2.97 8.06 -15.29
C ASN A 120 -1.95 8.59 -16.31
N HIS A 121 -1.09 7.69 -16.81
CA HIS A 121 -0.05 8.04 -17.78
C HIS A 121 -0.02 7.06 -18.98
N PRO A 122 0.47 7.51 -20.14
CA PRO A 122 0.74 6.62 -21.26
C PRO A 122 1.66 5.46 -20.86
N PRO A 123 1.44 4.22 -21.39
CA PRO A 123 2.22 3.05 -20.99
C PRO A 123 3.74 3.14 -21.24
N GLN A 124 4.18 4.07 -22.08
CA GLN A 124 5.58 4.28 -22.44
C GLN A 124 6.30 5.25 -21.51
N GLU A 125 5.55 6.03 -20.74
CA GLU A 125 6.11 7.02 -19.82
C GLU A 125 6.52 6.33 -18.51
N VAL A 126 7.82 6.34 -18.24
CA VAL A 126 8.40 5.73 -17.02
C VAL A 126 8.46 6.77 -15.92
N LEU A 127 7.82 6.48 -14.80
CA LEU A 127 7.72 7.36 -13.64
C LEU A 127 8.54 6.82 -12.47
N ASP A 128 9.23 7.72 -11.78
CA ASP A 128 9.99 7.43 -10.58
C ASP A 128 9.63 8.40 -9.43
N GLU A 129 10.35 8.33 -8.34
CA GLU A 129 10.08 9.14 -7.15
C GLU A 129 10.29 10.65 -7.35
N ASN A 130 10.97 11.06 -8.44
CA ASN A 130 11.19 12.47 -8.82
C ASN A 130 10.10 12.99 -9.76
N SER A 131 9.27 12.10 -10.31
CA SER A 131 8.16 12.48 -11.21
C SER A 131 7.11 13.30 -10.44
N PRO A 132 6.50 14.31 -11.10
CA PRO A 132 5.51 15.18 -10.46
C PRO A 132 4.24 14.42 -10.05
N CYS A 133 3.45 15.06 -9.20
CA CYS A 133 2.09 14.59 -8.90
C CYS A 133 1.22 14.71 -10.16
N GLY A 134 0.48 13.65 -10.45
CA GLY A 134 -0.50 13.65 -11.53
C GLY A 134 -1.82 14.32 -11.15
N GLU A 135 -2.84 14.02 -11.95
CA GLU A 135 -4.17 14.59 -11.81
C GLU A 135 -5.21 13.53 -11.39
N GLY A 136 -6.36 14.01 -10.90
CA GLY A 136 -7.49 13.20 -10.51
C GLY A 136 -7.59 12.92 -9.02
N PHE A 137 -8.71 12.31 -8.62
CA PHE A 137 -9.07 12.12 -7.21
C PHE A 137 -7.97 11.41 -6.39
N LEU A 138 -7.40 10.33 -6.91
CA LEU A 138 -6.37 9.56 -6.18
C LEU A 138 -5.06 10.35 -6.05
N ALA A 139 -4.68 11.12 -7.06
CA ALA A 139 -3.49 11.95 -7.01
C ALA A 139 -3.65 13.05 -5.94
N ASP A 140 -4.81 13.70 -5.89
CA ASP A 140 -5.13 14.68 -4.86
C ASP A 140 -5.15 14.08 -3.46
N VAL A 141 -5.73 12.90 -3.29
CA VAL A 141 -5.70 12.17 -2.01
C VAL A 141 -4.27 11.88 -1.58
N CYS A 142 -3.44 11.34 -2.48
CA CYS A 142 -2.04 11.01 -2.16
C CYS A 142 -1.22 12.25 -1.83
N ARG A 143 -1.39 13.36 -2.58
CA ARG A 143 -0.71 14.62 -2.33
C ARG A 143 -1.03 15.17 -0.94
N GLN A 144 -2.31 15.20 -0.55
CA GLN A 144 -2.73 15.65 0.78
C GLN A 144 -2.26 14.70 1.88
N TRP A 145 -2.32 13.39 1.63
CA TRP A 145 -1.85 12.36 2.56
C TRP A 145 -0.35 12.50 2.84
N GLU A 146 0.47 12.62 1.79
CA GLU A 146 1.91 12.85 1.94
C GLU A 146 2.20 14.20 2.64
N GLY A 147 1.42 15.24 2.34
CA GLY A 147 1.51 16.55 2.99
C GLY A 147 1.23 16.50 4.50
N ALA A 148 0.32 15.63 4.95
CA ALA A 148 0.00 15.47 6.36
C ALA A 148 1.18 14.96 7.22
N THR A 149 2.25 14.45 6.60
CA THR A 149 3.48 14.04 7.32
C THR A 149 4.42 15.20 7.65
N ALA A 150 4.13 16.43 7.20
CA ALA A 150 5.03 17.58 7.31
C ALA A 150 5.40 17.91 8.78
N THR A 151 4.45 17.83 9.70
CA THR A 151 4.67 18.12 11.13
C THR A 151 5.71 17.17 11.76
N ALA A 152 5.69 15.89 11.39
CA ALA A 152 6.69 14.93 11.86
C ALA A 152 8.09 15.27 11.31
N LEU A 153 8.18 15.64 10.02
CA LEU A 153 9.44 16.05 9.41
C LEU A 153 10.00 17.32 10.07
N GLN A 154 9.15 18.34 10.32
CA GLN A 154 9.54 19.58 10.99
C GLN A 154 10.00 19.32 12.44
N ALA A 155 9.49 18.27 13.09
CA ALA A 155 9.92 17.85 14.43
C ALA A 155 11.25 17.07 14.44
N GLY A 156 11.93 16.92 13.29
CA GLY A 156 13.22 16.23 13.16
C GLY A 156 13.11 14.72 13.02
N ILE A 157 11.91 14.18 12.77
CA ILE A 157 11.72 12.74 12.53
C ILE A 157 11.99 12.45 11.06
N ARG A 158 12.83 11.45 10.76
CA ARG A 158 13.00 10.96 9.39
C ARG A 158 11.69 10.38 8.87
N VAL A 159 11.20 10.86 7.74
CA VAL A 159 9.93 10.42 7.15
C VAL A 159 10.18 9.71 5.83
N VAL A 160 9.65 8.50 5.70
CA VAL A 160 9.57 7.74 4.43
C VAL A 160 8.09 7.58 4.06
N ARG A 161 7.74 8.01 2.84
CA ARG A 161 6.38 7.90 2.28
C ARG A 161 6.37 6.79 1.24
N MET A 162 5.81 5.63 1.59
CA MET A 162 5.78 4.46 0.72
C MET A 162 4.63 4.58 -0.29
N ARG A 163 4.94 4.91 -1.54
CA ARG A 163 4.00 4.87 -2.66
C ARG A 163 3.81 3.42 -3.09
N LEU A 164 2.86 2.75 -2.45
CA LEU A 164 2.55 1.34 -2.70
C LEU A 164 1.93 1.17 -4.09
N GLY A 165 2.42 0.21 -4.86
CA GLY A 165 1.79 -0.29 -6.08
C GLY A 165 0.55 -1.13 -5.78
N VAL A 166 0.02 -1.78 -6.83
CA VAL A 166 -1.05 -2.76 -6.68
C VAL A 166 -0.53 -3.94 -5.87
N VAL A 167 -0.98 -4.07 -4.62
CA VAL A 167 -0.53 -5.14 -3.73
C VAL A 167 -1.23 -6.44 -4.11
N PHE A 168 -0.45 -7.44 -4.49
CA PHE A 168 -0.97 -8.77 -4.77
C PHE A 168 -0.92 -9.64 -3.52
N SER A 169 -2.11 -10.02 -3.06
CA SER A 169 -2.35 -10.98 -1.98
C SER A 169 -3.66 -11.73 -2.23
N LYS A 170 -3.66 -13.02 -2.00
CA LYS A 170 -4.87 -13.86 -2.06
C LYS A 170 -5.83 -13.57 -0.91
N THR A 171 -5.32 -13.09 0.22
CA THR A 171 -6.12 -12.81 1.43
C THR A 171 -6.73 -11.41 1.43
N GLY A 172 -6.41 -10.56 0.45
CA GLY A 172 -6.95 -9.20 0.40
C GLY A 172 -6.54 -8.41 -0.85
N GLY A 173 -7.10 -7.22 -1.01
CA GLY A 173 -6.79 -6.32 -2.11
C GLY A 173 -7.31 -6.77 -3.48
N ALA A 174 -6.61 -6.38 -4.55
CA ALA A 174 -7.04 -6.59 -5.93
C ALA A 174 -7.09 -8.07 -6.31
N LEU A 175 -6.06 -8.85 -5.99
CA LEU A 175 -5.97 -10.27 -6.38
C LEU A 175 -7.10 -11.10 -5.74
N ALA A 176 -7.43 -10.86 -4.47
CA ALA A 176 -8.51 -11.58 -3.79
C ALA A 176 -9.87 -11.38 -4.48
N ARG A 177 -10.13 -10.17 -5.01
CA ARG A 177 -11.37 -9.86 -5.75
C ARG A 177 -11.41 -10.48 -7.14
N MET A 178 -10.26 -10.62 -7.78
CA MET A 178 -10.14 -11.26 -9.09
C MET A 178 -10.17 -12.79 -8.99
N TRP A 179 -9.89 -13.33 -7.81
CA TRP A 179 -9.71 -14.77 -7.60
C TRP A 179 -10.90 -15.59 -8.06
N LEU A 180 -12.10 -15.32 -7.53
CA LEU A 180 -13.32 -16.06 -7.85
C LEU A 180 -13.71 -15.94 -9.34
N PRO A 181 -13.75 -14.76 -9.97
CA PRO A 181 -13.98 -14.66 -11.41
C PRO A 181 -13.03 -15.51 -12.24
N PHE A 182 -11.73 -15.52 -11.93
CA PHE A 182 -10.76 -16.34 -12.65
C PHE A 182 -10.96 -17.84 -12.40
N GLN A 183 -11.26 -18.27 -11.17
CA GLN A 183 -11.59 -19.68 -10.87
C GLN A 183 -12.78 -20.20 -11.71
N LEU A 184 -13.76 -19.35 -11.93
CA LEU A 184 -14.96 -19.68 -12.72
C LEU A 184 -14.73 -19.57 -14.23
N GLY A 185 -13.51 -19.22 -14.69
CA GLY A 185 -13.21 -19.02 -16.11
C GLY A 185 -13.82 -17.73 -16.71
N LEU A 186 -14.29 -16.82 -15.83
CA LEU A 186 -14.84 -15.52 -16.21
C LEU A 186 -13.80 -14.39 -16.20
N GLY A 187 -12.54 -14.71 -15.94
CA GLY A 187 -11.43 -13.76 -16.01
C GLY A 187 -11.21 -13.28 -17.44
N GLY A 188 -10.97 -11.98 -17.61
CA GLY A 188 -10.81 -11.38 -18.93
C GLY A 188 -9.91 -10.14 -18.90
N VAL A 189 -9.37 -9.80 -20.07
CA VAL A 189 -8.63 -8.56 -20.28
C VAL A 189 -9.58 -7.38 -20.13
N LEU A 190 -9.23 -6.42 -19.27
CA LEU A 190 -10.04 -5.23 -19.05
C LEU A 190 -9.74 -4.17 -20.13
N GLY A 191 -10.77 -3.76 -20.85
CA GLY A 191 -10.65 -2.78 -21.91
C GLY A 191 -9.72 -3.26 -23.04
N ASN A 192 -8.74 -2.43 -23.40
CA ASN A 192 -7.71 -2.76 -24.39
C ASN A 192 -6.50 -3.50 -23.79
N GLY A 193 -6.46 -3.66 -22.47
CA GLY A 193 -5.40 -4.36 -21.73
C GLY A 193 -4.03 -3.69 -21.72
N ARG A 194 -3.90 -2.46 -22.24
CA ARG A 194 -2.62 -1.75 -22.35
C ARG A 194 -2.25 -0.97 -21.09
N GLN A 195 -3.22 -0.70 -20.21
CA GLN A 195 -2.96 0.02 -18.95
C GLN A 195 -1.93 -0.71 -18.10
N MET A 196 -0.93 0.04 -17.64
CA MET A 196 0.17 -0.49 -16.84
C MET A 196 -0.26 -0.76 -15.41
N MET A 197 0.17 -1.88 -14.89
CA MET A 197 -0.01 -2.32 -13.51
C MET A 197 1.36 -2.39 -12.84
N SER A 198 1.70 -1.34 -12.10
CA SER A 198 2.88 -1.35 -11.23
C SER A 198 2.49 -1.99 -9.91
N TRP A 199 3.00 -3.18 -9.67
CA TRP A 199 2.56 -4.11 -8.63
C TRP A 199 3.66 -4.43 -7.64
N VAL A 200 3.29 -4.98 -6.49
CA VAL A 200 4.20 -5.55 -5.50
C VAL A 200 3.57 -6.78 -4.84
N SER A 201 4.37 -7.82 -4.56
CA SER A 201 3.91 -8.93 -3.70
C SER A 201 3.75 -8.44 -2.27
N VAL A 202 2.67 -8.85 -1.60
CA VAL A 202 2.48 -8.55 -0.17
C VAL A 202 3.64 -9.12 0.67
N ASP A 203 4.24 -10.22 0.23
CA ASP A 203 5.39 -10.86 0.90
C ASP A 203 6.71 -10.09 0.72
N GLU A 204 6.80 -9.19 -0.27
CA GLU A 204 7.96 -8.33 -0.47
C GLU A 204 7.99 -7.16 0.51
N ILE A 205 6.80 -6.63 0.88
CA ILE A 205 6.68 -5.39 1.63
C ILE A 205 7.39 -5.42 3.00
N PRO A 206 7.30 -6.48 3.81
CA PRO A 206 8.05 -6.55 5.07
C PRO A 206 9.56 -6.43 4.89
N TYR A 207 10.13 -7.01 3.84
CA TYR A 207 11.58 -6.91 3.54
C TYR A 207 11.97 -5.51 3.06
N ILE A 208 11.11 -4.86 2.27
CA ILE A 208 11.32 -3.45 1.88
C ILE A 208 11.31 -2.57 3.14
N ILE A 209 10.34 -2.76 4.04
CA ILE A 209 10.26 -1.99 5.30
C ILE A 209 11.50 -2.23 6.16
N ASP A 210 11.97 -3.46 6.30
CA ASP A 210 13.21 -3.78 7.02
C ASP A 210 14.43 -3.07 6.40
N HIS A 211 14.52 -3.05 5.07
CA HIS A 211 15.57 -2.30 4.35
C HIS A 211 15.49 -0.80 4.63
N LEU A 212 14.27 -0.22 4.62
CA LEU A 212 14.06 1.20 4.93
C LEU A 212 14.40 1.54 6.38
N ILE A 213 14.17 0.63 7.32
CA ILE A 213 14.56 0.79 8.72
C ILE A 213 16.08 0.81 8.87
N LYS A 214 16.80 -0.08 8.17
CA LYS A 214 18.25 -0.25 8.24
C LYS A 214 19.06 0.79 7.45
N ASN A 215 18.42 1.49 6.50
CA ASN A 215 19.09 2.45 5.63
C ASN A 215 18.66 3.89 5.94
N ASP A 216 19.44 4.59 6.74
CA ASP A 216 19.15 5.95 7.19
C ASP A 216 19.18 7.01 6.09
N GLN A 217 19.82 6.72 4.95
CA GLN A 217 19.94 7.64 3.82
C GLN A 217 18.64 7.75 3.01
N ILE A 218 17.74 6.77 3.14
CA ILE A 218 16.46 6.78 2.41
C ILE A 218 15.44 7.62 3.17
N MET A 219 14.98 8.72 2.56
CA MET A 219 13.94 9.59 3.10
C MET A 219 13.06 10.14 1.99
N GLY A 220 11.88 10.66 2.33
CA GLY A 220 10.91 11.19 1.37
C GLY A 220 10.08 10.10 0.69
N ALA A 221 9.70 10.31 -0.56
CA ALA A 221 8.89 9.33 -1.31
C ALA A 221 9.73 8.12 -1.73
N VAL A 222 9.15 6.92 -1.65
CA VAL A 222 9.76 5.67 -2.11
C VAL A 222 8.68 4.84 -2.81
N ASN A 223 8.92 4.48 -4.06
CA ASN A 223 8.03 3.60 -4.81
C ASN A 223 8.20 2.15 -4.36
N VAL A 224 7.15 1.60 -3.76
CA VAL A 224 7.11 0.21 -3.31
C VAL A 224 6.39 -0.61 -4.38
N VAL A 225 7.10 -0.89 -5.45
CA VAL A 225 6.66 -1.65 -6.63
C VAL A 225 7.73 -2.64 -7.05
N SER A 226 7.33 -3.72 -7.76
CA SER A 226 8.28 -4.60 -8.45
C SER A 226 9.02 -3.82 -9.56
N PRO A 227 10.30 -4.16 -9.85
CA PRO A 227 11.05 -3.53 -10.93
C PRO A 227 10.52 -3.87 -12.33
N GLN A 228 9.58 -4.81 -12.45
CA GLN A 228 8.99 -5.27 -13.70
C GLN A 228 7.47 -5.04 -13.71
N PRO A 229 6.99 -3.81 -13.98
CA PRO A 229 5.58 -3.56 -14.22
C PRO A 229 5.09 -4.35 -15.43
N VAL A 230 3.82 -4.73 -15.42
CA VAL A 230 3.17 -5.44 -16.53
C VAL A 230 1.93 -4.68 -17.00
N ASN A 231 1.46 -4.91 -18.22
CA ASN A 231 0.14 -4.43 -18.60
C ASN A 231 -0.95 -5.42 -18.19
N ASN A 232 -2.20 -4.96 -18.19
CA ASN A 232 -3.34 -5.78 -17.78
C ASN A 232 -3.49 -7.06 -18.62
N ALA A 233 -3.20 -7.02 -19.94
CA ALA A 233 -3.28 -8.21 -20.78
C ALA A 233 -2.23 -9.27 -20.37
N GLN A 234 -1.00 -8.85 -20.06
CA GLN A 234 0.06 -9.74 -19.58
C GLN A 234 -0.32 -10.33 -18.21
N PHE A 235 -0.77 -9.51 -17.26
CA PHE A 235 -1.25 -9.96 -15.95
C PHE A 235 -2.36 -11.01 -16.10
N THR A 236 -3.39 -10.71 -16.90
CA THR A 236 -4.54 -11.57 -17.11
C THR A 236 -4.15 -12.92 -17.71
N LYS A 237 -3.25 -12.91 -18.71
CA LYS A 237 -2.72 -14.14 -19.33
C LYS A 237 -1.95 -15.00 -18.31
N ILE A 238 -1.04 -14.39 -17.54
CA ILE A 238 -0.22 -15.10 -16.56
C ILE A 238 -1.11 -15.71 -15.46
N LEU A 239 -2.06 -14.93 -14.92
CA LEU A 239 -2.97 -15.43 -13.89
C LEU A 239 -3.85 -16.58 -14.41
N GLY A 240 -4.42 -16.44 -15.62
CA GLY A 240 -5.20 -17.51 -16.26
C GLY A 240 -4.39 -18.80 -16.44
N GLN A 241 -3.14 -18.70 -16.89
CA GLN A 241 -2.23 -19.84 -17.03
C GLN A 241 -1.95 -20.53 -15.70
N LEU A 242 -1.64 -19.76 -14.64
CA LEU A 242 -1.37 -20.31 -13.32
C LEU A 242 -2.58 -20.97 -12.66
N MET A 243 -3.78 -20.45 -12.94
CA MET A 243 -5.04 -21.02 -12.45
C MET A 243 -5.61 -22.12 -13.35
N HIS A 244 -4.95 -22.46 -14.47
CA HIS A 244 -5.44 -23.41 -15.46
C HIS A 244 -6.85 -23.07 -15.98
N ARG A 245 -7.11 -21.78 -16.21
CA ARG A 245 -8.39 -21.26 -16.70
C ARG A 245 -8.21 -20.47 -17.99
N PRO A 246 -9.11 -20.64 -18.96
CA PRO A 246 -9.07 -19.87 -20.20
C PRO A 246 -9.37 -18.39 -19.90
N VAL A 247 -8.74 -17.51 -20.68
CA VAL A 247 -8.97 -16.07 -20.68
C VAL A 247 -9.34 -15.68 -22.11
N LEU A 248 -10.60 -15.88 -22.47
CA LEU A 248 -11.04 -15.79 -23.85
C LEU A 248 -11.76 -14.49 -24.18
N LEU A 249 -12.52 -13.94 -23.23
CA LEU A 249 -13.40 -12.81 -23.49
C LEU A 249 -12.84 -11.53 -22.86
N PRO A 250 -12.57 -10.48 -23.64
CA PRO A 250 -12.26 -9.16 -23.11
C PRO A 250 -13.49 -8.56 -22.44
N ILE A 251 -13.28 -7.84 -21.35
CA ILE A 251 -14.33 -7.08 -20.63
C ILE A 251 -14.28 -5.64 -21.15
N PRO A 252 -15.27 -5.18 -21.95
CA PRO A 252 -15.24 -3.84 -22.53
C PRO A 252 -15.24 -2.73 -21.49
N ASN A 253 -14.60 -1.59 -21.80
CA ASN A 253 -14.53 -0.43 -20.90
C ASN A 253 -15.91 0.03 -20.38
N PHE A 254 -16.94 0.00 -21.24
CA PHE A 254 -18.28 0.44 -20.84
C PHE A 254 -18.89 -0.48 -19.76
N VAL A 255 -18.59 -1.79 -19.80
CA VAL A 255 -19.03 -2.75 -18.77
C VAL A 255 -18.37 -2.44 -17.44
N VAL A 256 -17.04 -2.19 -17.44
CA VAL A 256 -16.30 -1.82 -16.22
C VAL A 256 -16.86 -0.52 -15.63
N ARG A 257 -17.11 0.49 -16.47
CA ARG A 257 -17.70 1.76 -16.02
C ARG A 257 -19.11 1.60 -15.49
N LEU A 258 -19.93 0.75 -16.14
CA LEU A 258 -21.30 0.50 -15.69
C LEU A 258 -21.36 -0.19 -14.33
N LEU A 259 -20.49 -1.18 -14.09
CA LEU A 259 -20.47 -1.98 -12.87
C LEU A 259 -19.78 -1.26 -11.69
N PHE A 260 -18.72 -0.50 -11.96
CA PHE A 260 -17.82 0.03 -10.93
C PHE A 260 -17.71 1.57 -10.95
N GLY A 261 -18.35 2.25 -11.89
CA GLY A 261 -18.35 3.71 -11.97
C GLY A 261 -16.95 4.31 -12.09
N GLU A 262 -16.74 5.44 -11.42
CA GLU A 262 -15.46 6.15 -11.37
C GLU A 262 -14.33 5.31 -10.77
N MET A 263 -14.62 4.48 -9.76
CA MET A 263 -13.66 3.55 -9.17
C MET A 263 -13.13 2.57 -10.22
N GLY A 264 -14.01 2.00 -11.06
CA GLY A 264 -13.61 1.11 -12.15
C GLY A 264 -12.74 1.80 -13.20
N GLN A 265 -13.05 3.05 -13.54
CA GLN A 265 -12.22 3.85 -14.43
C GLN A 265 -10.81 4.02 -13.85
N SER A 266 -10.69 4.53 -12.62
CA SER A 266 -9.42 4.92 -12.04
C SER A 266 -8.55 3.75 -11.55
N LEU A 267 -9.14 2.64 -11.07
CA LEU A 267 -8.39 1.51 -10.53
C LEU A 267 -8.19 0.35 -11.50
N LEU A 268 -9.05 0.23 -12.54
CA LEU A 268 -9.05 -0.94 -13.43
C LEU A 268 -8.70 -0.60 -14.89
N LEU A 269 -9.05 0.59 -15.37
CA LEU A 269 -8.85 0.99 -16.77
C LEU A 269 -7.71 1.99 -16.97
N GLU A 270 -7.25 2.62 -15.91
CA GLU A 270 -6.11 3.55 -15.88
C GLU A 270 -4.90 2.89 -15.24
N GLY A 271 -3.73 3.51 -15.44
CA GLY A 271 -2.50 3.01 -14.85
C GLY A 271 -1.29 3.87 -15.17
N ALA A 272 -0.17 3.53 -14.55
CA ALA A 272 1.11 4.21 -14.75
C ALA A 272 2.26 3.20 -14.69
N TYR A 273 3.28 3.42 -15.51
CA TYR A 273 4.52 2.66 -15.49
C TYR A 273 5.44 3.25 -14.42
N VAL A 274 5.39 2.71 -13.21
CA VAL A 274 6.17 3.21 -12.06
C VAL A 274 7.32 2.25 -11.76
N VAL A 275 8.52 2.79 -11.55
CA VAL A 275 9.72 2.04 -11.19
C VAL A 275 10.22 2.40 -9.78
N PRO A 276 10.83 1.44 -9.06
CA PRO A 276 11.32 1.63 -7.70
C PRO A 276 12.76 2.13 -7.70
N ARG A 277 13.03 3.32 -8.30
CA ARG A 277 14.39 3.81 -8.53
C ARG A 277 15.19 3.89 -7.23
N ARG A 278 14.63 4.49 -6.17
CA ARG A 278 15.32 4.65 -4.89
C ARG A 278 15.66 3.32 -4.20
N LEU A 279 14.79 2.32 -4.30
CA LEU A 279 15.10 0.98 -3.78
C LEU A 279 16.24 0.33 -4.57
N GLN A 280 16.24 0.46 -5.90
CA GLN A 280 17.31 -0.07 -6.75
C GLN A 280 18.66 0.63 -6.48
N GLU A 281 18.68 1.95 -6.42
CA GLU A 281 19.88 2.76 -6.12
C GLU A 281 20.43 2.50 -4.72
N SER A 282 19.57 2.15 -3.74
CA SER A 282 19.98 1.76 -2.39
C SER A 282 20.47 0.33 -2.28
N GLY A 283 20.55 -0.42 -3.39
CA GLY A 283 21.02 -1.80 -3.43
C GLY A 283 20.02 -2.83 -2.93
N TYR A 284 18.72 -2.48 -2.83
CA TYR A 284 17.68 -3.45 -2.44
C TYR A 284 17.56 -4.58 -3.47
N GLN A 285 17.61 -5.82 -3.01
CA GLN A 285 17.47 -7.01 -3.85
C GLN A 285 16.03 -7.56 -3.75
N PHE A 286 15.27 -7.44 -4.84
CA PHE A 286 13.90 -7.92 -4.88
C PHE A 286 13.83 -9.44 -4.87
N ARG A 287 13.01 -10.00 -3.98
CA ARG A 287 12.72 -11.44 -3.89
C ARG A 287 11.68 -11.88 -4.91
N PHE A 288 10.75 -10.98 -5.22
CA PHE A 288 9.64 -11.17 -6.16
C PHE A 288 9.69 -10.12 -7.26
N ALA A 289 10.76 -10.14 -8.07
CA ALA A 289 10.89 -9.22 -9.20
C ALA A 289 9.98 -9.61 -10.39
N ASP A 290 9.72 -10.91 -10.57
CA ASP A 290 8.91 -11.47 -11.66
C ASP A 290 7.48 -11.78 -11.19
N LEU A 291 6.49 -11.34 -11.99
CA LEU A 291 5.07 -11.50 -11.68
C LEU A 291 4.65 -12.97 -11.56
N LYS A 292 5.16 -13.84 -12.45
CA LYS A 292 4.75 -15.24 -12.47
C LYS A 292 5.19 -15.97 -11.19
N SER A 293 6.42 -15.73 -10.73
CA SER A 293 6.94 -16.29 -9.48
C SER A 293 6.17 -15.75 -8.26
N ALA A 294 5.86 -14.45 -8.22
CA ALA A 294 5.07 -13.84 -7.16
C ALA A 294 3.66 -14.43 -7.06
N LEU A 295 2.94 -14.50 -8.19
CA LEU A 295 1.60 -15.08 -8.24
C LEU A 295 1.58 -16.58 -7.93
N LYS A 296 2.59 -17.33 -8.41
CA LYS A 296 2.70 -18.78 -8.12
C LYS A 296 2.79 -19.03 -6.62
N LYS A 297 3.62 -18.26 -5.90
CA LYS A 297 3.71 -18.35 -4.44
C LYS A 297 2.38 -18.08 -3.74
N GLU A 298 1.66 -17.02 -4.15
CA GLU A 298 0.34 -16.69 -3.58
C GLU A 298 -0.70 -17.80 -3.82
N ILE A 299 -0.58 -18.55 -4.91
CA ILE A 299 -1.45 -19.69 -5.22
C ILE A 299 -1.11 -20.88 -4.35
N GLU A 300 0.18 -21.27 -4.24
CA GLU A 300 0.65 -22.46 -3.56
C GLU A 300 0.56 -22.38 -2.03
N CYS A 301 0.77 -21.24 -1.42
CA CYS A 301 0.70 -21.07 0.03
C CYS A 301 -0.71 -21.26 0.63
N HIS A 302 -1.74 -21.48 -0.19
CA HIS A 302 -3.13 -21.53 0.23
C HIS A 302 -3.88 -22.75 -0.37
N THR A 303 -3.18 -23.66 -1.00
CA THR A 303 -3.66 -25.02 -1.34
C THR A 303 -3.27 -25.97 -0.25
#